data_1d3031596d1f5f4d05000b0d6ceffa0d
#
_entry.id   1d3031596d1f5f4d05000b0d6ceffa0d
#
_cell.length_a   1.000
_cell.length_b   1.000
_cell.length_c   1.000
_cell.angle_alpha   90.00
_cell.angle_beta   90.00
_cell.angle_gamma   90.00
#
_symmetry.space_group_name_H-M   'P 1'
#
loop_
_entity.id
_entity.type
_entity.pdbx_description
1 polymer ?
#
loop_
_entity_poly.entity_id
_entity_poly.type
_entity_poly.pdbx_seq_one_letter_code
_entity_poly.pdbx_strand_id
1 'polypeptide(L)'
;MIDVPTASAIVVAVSVILGLGFTMLELRHLTQTRRTDVIMRIYDRFGSKEMVEAINSVGQLRSQSPELPPKTALTGVTQVAVIFEGLGVLLEQNLIDIKLVDSLFGPTLVSLWEPIQPVIQGMRKSLKEPSFFSHFEYLYNRLTEYRREHPEAY
;
A
#
# COMPACT_ATOMS: atom_id res chain seq x y z
N MET A 1 3.77 18.10 57.54
CA MET A 1 5.18 17.92 57.11
C MET A 1 5.24 16.62 56.32
N ILE A 2 5.68 16.68 55.07
CA ILE A 2 5.91 15.46 54.25
C ILE A 2 7.25 14.91 54.74
N ASP A 3 7.27 13.67 55.25
CA ASP A 3 8.47 13.00 55.68
C ASP A 3 9.33 12.54 54.49
N VAL A 4 10.63 12.46 54.71
CA VAL A 4 11.61 12.13 53.65
C VAL A 4 11.29 10.85 52.89
N PRO A 5 10.81 9.74 53.52
CA PRO A 5 10.40 8.54 52.83
C PRO A 5 9.23 8.76 51.86
N THR A 6 8.22 9.54 52.23
CA THR A 6 7.07 9.86 51.40
C THR A 6 7.45 10.73 50.19
N ALA A 7 8.35 11.73 50.43
CA ALA A 7 8.85 12.56 49.33
C ALA A 7 9.65 11.74 48.30
N SER A 8 10.51 10.83 48.74
CA SER A 8 11.29 9.97 47.86
C SER A 8 10.40 9.00 47.05
N ALA A 9 9.37 8.44 47.69
CA ALA A 9 8.41 7.57 47.00
C ALA A 9 7.64 8.30 45.88
N ILE A 10 7.24 9.55 46.12
CA ILE A 10 6.56 10.38 45.12
C ILE A 10 7.50 10.67 43.95
N VAL A 11 8.76 11.04 44.21
CA VAL A 11 9.73 11.30 43.13
C VAL A 11 9.95 10.06 42.28
N VAL A 12 10.09 8.89 42.89
CA VAL A 12 10.24 7.62 42.15
C VAL A 12 9.00 7.34 41.29
N ALA A 13 7.81 7.46 41.86
CA ALA A 13 6.57 7.22 41.13
C ALA A 13 6.41 8.15 39.90
N VAL A 14 6.70 9.46 40.10
CA VAL A 14 6.66 10.44 39.00
C VAL A 14 7.69 10.09 37.92
N SER A 15 8.90 9.72 38.30
CA SER A 15 9.98 9.33 37.38
C SER A 15 9.60 8.11 36.53
N VAL A 16 8.95 7.11 37.13
CA VAL A 16 8.47 5.92 36.44
C VAL A 16 7.35 6.29 35.40
N ILE A 17 6.40 7.13 35.81
CA ILE A 17 5.31 7.56 34.93
C ILE A 17 5.88 8.35 33.75
N LEU A 18 6.81 9.26 33.98
CA LEU A 18 7.46 10.03 32.91
C LEU A 18 8.28 9.13 31.99
N GLY A 19 9.01 8.15 32.52
CA GLY A 19 9.76 7.17 31.75
C GLY A 19 8.85 6.32 30.83
N LEU A 20 7.73 5.82 31.35
CA LEU A 20 6.75 5.08 30.59
C LEU A 20 6.10 5.95 29.49
N GLY A 21 5.76 7.20 29.81
CA GLY A 21 5.22 8.16 28.84
C GLY A 21 6.20 8.43 27.70
N PHE A 22 7.47 8.66 28.02
CA PHE A 22 8.53 8.88 27.02
C PHE A 22 8.73 7.65 26.13
N THR A 23 8.82 6.46 26.72
CA THR A 23 8.94 5.19 25.97
C THR A 23 7.77 4.99 24.99
N MET A 24 6.55 5.33 25.41
CA MET A 24 5.36 5.20 24.57
C MET A 24 5.37 6.17 23.39
N LEU A 25 5.85 7.40 23.60
CA LEU A 25 6.05 8.39 22.54
C LEU A 25 7.12 7.93 21.53
N GLU A 26 8.23 7.40 22.03
CA GLU A 26 9.33 6.90 21.20
C GLU A 26 8.90 5.70 20.34
N LEU A 27 8.15 4.75 20.92
CA LEU A 27 7.58 3.62 20.17
C LEU A 27 6.62 4.08 19.07
N ARG A 28 5.79 5.09 19.31
CA ARG A 28 4.92 5.67 18.29
C ARG A 28 5.72 6.31 17.14
N HIS A 29 6.77 7.05 17.47
CA HIS A 29 7.66 7.65 16.47
C HIS A 29 8.35 6.60 15.60
N LEU A 30 8.89 5.54 16.20
CA LEU A 30 9.53 4.43 15.48
C LEU A 30 8.56 3.72 14.53
N THR A 31 7.32 3.54 14.95
CA THR A 31 6.29 2.88 14.11
C THR A 31 5.91 3.73 12.90
N GLN A 32 5.80 5.05 13.05
CA GLN A 32 5.52 5.95 11.93
C GLN A 32 6.66 5.99 10.91
N THR A 33 7.90 6.06 11.37
CA THR A 33 9.08 6.07 10.49
C THR A 33 9.15 4.80 9.65
N ARG A 34 8.94 3.63 10.26
CA ARG A 34 8.94 2.34 9.54
C ARG A 34 7.86 2.25 8.45
N ARG A 35 6.67 2.78 8.70
CA ARG A 35 5.58 2.81 7.70
C ARG A 35 5.95 3.65 6.48
N THR A 36 6.54 4.81 6.70
CA THR A 36 7.00 5.71 5.64
C THR A 36 8.12 5.07 4.83
N ASP A 37 9.10 4.43 5.48
CA ASP A 37 10.20 3.76 4.80
C ASP A 37 9.74 2.65 3.84
N VAL A 38 8.77 1.84 4.26
CA VAL A 38 8.22 0.77 3.41
C VAL A 38 7.57 1.36 2.16
N ILE A 39 6.74 2.37 2.31
CA ILE A 39 6.06 3.01 1.18
C ILE A 39 7.05 3.70 0.24
N MET A 40 8.06 4.39 0.76
CA MET A 40 9.07 5.04 -0.06
C MET A 40 9.89 4.04 -0.86
N ARG A 41 10.25 2.89 -0.30
CA ARG A 41 10.90 1.80 -1.04
C ARG A 41 10.03 1.25 -2.18
N ILE A 42 8.73 1.13 -1.95
CA ILE A 42 7.79 0.70 -3.00
C ILE A 42 7.68 1.79 -4.07
N TYR A 43 7.63 3.05 -3.68
CA TYR A 43 7.58 4.19 -4.60
C TYR A 43 8.85 4.28 -5.47
N ASP A 44 10.04 4.12 -4.89
CA ASP A 44 11.30 4.07 -5.61
C ASP A 44 11.32 2.90 -6.61
N ARG A 45 10.83 1.73 -6.20
CA ARG A 45 10.70 0.58 -7.10
C ARG A 45 9.72 0.86 -8.24
N PHE A 46 8.62 1.56 -7.95
CA PHE A 46 7.61 1.94 -8.92
C PHE A 46 8.15 2.94 -9.95
N GLY A 47 9.08 3.82 -9.55
CA GLY A 47 9.79 4.76 -10.44
C GLY A 47 10.95 4.13 -11.23
N SER A 48 11.25 2.83 -11.06
CA SER A 48 12.34 2.17 -11.78
C SER A 48 12.07 2.09 -13.29
N LYS A 49 13.14 2.04 -14.08
CA LYS A 49 13.05 1.92 -15.55
C LYS A 49 12.22 0.69 -15.95
N GLU A 50 12.46 -0.43 -15.31
CA GLU A 50 11.75 -1.69 -15.55
C GLU A 50 10.25 -1.56 -15.29
N MET A 51 9.86 -0.82 -14.26
CA MET A 51 8.45 -0.60 -13.95
C MET A 51 7.79 0.36 -14.94
N VAL A 52 8.49 1.41 -15.37
CA VAL A 52 8.01 2.32 -16.42
C VAL A 52 7.79 1.55 -17.73
N GLU A 53 8.71 0.66 -18.11
CA GLU A 53 8.55 -0.21 -19.28
C GLU A 53 7.35 -1.18 -19.13
N ALA A 54 7.17 -1.74 -17.92
CA ALA A 54 6.02 -2.59 -17.60
C ALA A 54 4.69 -1.83 -17.73
N ILE A 55 4.60 -0.63 -17.18
CA ILE A 55 3.41 0.25 -17.28
C ILE A 55 3.11 0.58 -18.74
N ASN A 56 4.13 0.92 -19.52
CA ASN A 56 3.96 1.21 -20.95
C ASN A 56 3.46 -0.02 -21.72
N SER A 57 3.95 -1.22 -21.41
CA SER A 57 3.47 -2.46 -22.05
C SER A 57 2.03 -2.80 -21.68
N VAL A 58 1.59 -2.49 -20.47
CA VAL A 58 0.18 -2.58 -20.05
C VAL A 58 -0.68 -1.56 -20.80
N GLY A 59 -0.18 -0.33 -20.99
CA GLY A 59 -0.87 0.70 -21.77
C GLY A 59 -1.19 0.26 -23.20
N GLN A 60 -0.34 -0.55 -23.82
CA GLN A 60 -0.55 -1.09 -25.16
C GLN A 60 -1.72 -2.09 -25.24
N LEU A 61 -2.11 -2.73 -24.12
CA LEU A 61 -3.27 -3.64 -24.08
C LEU A 61 -4.59 -2.94 -24.43
N ARG A 62 -4.71 -1.63 -24.16
CA ARG A 62 -5.91 -0.85 -24.51
C ARG A 62 -6.17 -0.77 -26.00
N SER A 63 -5.12 -0.88 -26.81
CA SER A 63 -5.16 -0.71 -28.27
C SER A 63 -5.25 -2.03 -29.04
N GLN A 64 -5.20 -3.16 -28.35
CA GLN A 64 -5.17 -4.48 -28.97
C GLN A 64 -6.52 -5.20 -28.78
N SER A 65 -6.96 -5.91 -29.85
CA SER A 65 -8.11 -6.81 -29.79
C SER A 65 -7.93 -7.91 -28.75
N PRO A 66 -9.03 -8.53 -28.25
CA PRO A 66 -9.02 -9.45 -27.09
C PRO A 66 -8.35 -10.82 -27.35
N GLU A 67 -7.57 -10.97 -28.42
CA GLU A 67 -6.72 -12.14 -28.62
C GLU A 67 -5.57 -12.12 -27.59
N LEU A 68 -5.07 -13.31 -27.23
CA LEU A 68 -4.08 -13.51 -26.15
C LEU A 68 -3.01 -12.41 -26.15
N PRO A 69 -2.82 -11.70 -25.02
CA PRO A 69 -1.83 -10.64 -24.96
C PRO A 69 -0.42 -11.21 -25.21
N PRO A 70 0.46 -10.48 -25.92
CA PRO A 70 1.82 -10.93 -26.17
C PRO A 70 2.56 -11.18 -24.86
N LYS A 71 3.53 -12.09 -24.84
CA LYS A 71 4.29 -12.48 -23.62
C LYS A 71 4.88 -11.29 -22.88
N THR A 72 5.32 -10.26 -23.60
CA THR A 72 5.86 -9.01 -23.03
C THR A 72 4.81 -8.26 -22.22
N ALA A 73 3.57 -8.19 -22.72
CA ALA A 73 2.47 -7.55 -22.00
C ALA A 73 2.07 -8.36 -20.75
N LEU A 74 2.06 -9.69 -20.82
CA LEU A 74 1.82 -10.56 -19.65
C LEU A 74 2.89 -10.35 -18.56
N THR A 75 4.15 -10.21 -18.95
CA THR A 75 5.24 -9.90 -18.02
C THR A 75 5.01 -8.55 -17.35
N GLY A 76 4.67 -7.51 -18.12
CA GLY A 76 4.37 -6.18 -17.60
C GLY A 76 3.17 -6.18 -16.66
N VAL A 77 2.08 -6.87 -17.02
CA VAL A 77 0.91 -7.06 -16.14
C VAL A 77 1.31 -7.71 -14.82
N THR A 78 2.11 -8.79 -14.87
CA THR A 78 2.53 -9.48 -13.65
C THR A 78 3.41 -8.59 -12.77
N GLN A 79 4.35 -7.84 -13.33
CA GLN A 79 5.20 -6.91 -12.59
C GLN A 79 4.39 -5.82 -11.88
N VAL A 80 3.45 -5.20 -12.59
CA VAL A 80 2.56 -4.18 -12.03
C VAL A 80 1.64 -4.79 -10.97
N ALA A 81 1.02 -5.94 -11.28
CA ALA A 81 0.09 -6.59 -10.37
C ALA A 81 0.74 -7.02 -9.05
N VAL A 82 1.99 -7.52 -9.07
CA VAL A 82 2.72 -7.90 -7.85
C VAL A 82 2.94 -6.71 -6.90
N ILE A 83 3.24 -5.51 -7.44
CA ILE A 83 3.41 -4.33 -6.59
C ILE A 83 2.08 -3.91 -5.96
N PHE A 84 1.01 -3.83 -6.74
CA PHE A 84 -0.28 -3.44 -6.23
C PHE A 84 -0.92 -4.52 -5.33
N GLU A 85 -0.63 -5.79 -5.57
CA GLU A 85 -0.97 -6.88 -4.65
C GLU A 85 -0.31 -6.66 -3.29
N GLY A 86 1.00 -6.37 -3.27
CA GLY A 86 1.72 -6.06 -2.05
C GLY A 86 1.17 -4.84 -1.30
N LEU A 87 0.84 -3.76 -2.03
CA LEU A 87 0.17 -2.58 -1.44
C LEU A 87 -1.21 -2.92 -0.89
N GLY A 88 -1.97 -3.77 -1.56
CA GLY A 88 -3.27 -4.26 -1.10
C GLY A 88 -3.19 -5.04 0.20
N VAL A 89 -2.19 -5.93 0.32
CA VAL A 89 -1.91 -6.65 1.57
C VAL A 89 -1.56 -5.68 2.70
N LEU A 90 -0.68 -4.71 2.45
CA LEU A 90 -0.29 -3.72 3.47
C LEU A 90 -1.47 -2.86 3.92
N LEU A 91 -2.38 -2.50 3.00
CA LEU A 91 -3.59 -1.75 3.30
C LEU A 91 -4.56 -2.59 4.14
N GLU A 92 -4.81 -3.85 3.76
CA GLU A 92 -5.69 -4.75 4.51
C GLU A 92 -5.19 -4.99 5.94
N GLN A 93 -3.88 -5.11 6.12
CA GLN A 93 -3.24 -5.25 7.43
C GLN A 93 -3.15 -3.92 8.22
N ASN A 94 -3.72 -2.83 7.72
CA ASN A 94 -3.64 -1.49 8.32
C ASN A 94 -2.19 -1.00 8.55
N LEU A 95 -1.25 -1.47 7.75
CA LEU A 95 0.14 -1.04 7.79
C LEU A 95 0.38 0.26 7.02
N ILE A 96 -0.48 0.57 6.06
CA ILE A 96 -0.48 1.82 5.29
C ILE A 96 -1.89 2.43 5.26
N ASP A 97 -1.97 3.72 4.95
CA ASP A 97 -3.21 4.47 4.86
C ASP A 97 -3.64 4.63 3.39
N ILE A 98 -4.94 4.51 3.11
CA ILE A 98 -5.50 4.66 1.76
C ILE A 98 -5.24 6.05 1.17
N LYS A 99 -5.27 7.09 2.00
CA LYS A 99 -4.96 8.46 1.59
C LYS A 99 -3.52 8.58 1.06
N LEU A 100 -2.58 7.91 1.71
CA LEU A 100 -1.18 7.89 1.27
C LEU A 100 -1.02 7.12 -0.04
N VAL A 101 -1.70 5.97 -0.17
CA VAL A 101 -1.73 5.20 -1.43
C VAL A 101 -2.29 6.03 -2.57
N ASP A 102 -3.40 6.72 -2.32
CA ASP A 102 -4.04 7.57 -3.32
C ASP A 102 -3.13 8.73 -3.76
N SER A 103 -2.49 9.40 -2.82
CA SER A 103 -1.56 10.50 -3.12
C SER A 103 -0.37 10.08 -3.98
N LEU A 104 0.14 8.87 -3.81
CA LEU A 104 1.35 8.39 -4.51
C LEU A 104 1.04 7.61 -5.79
N PHE A 105 -0.01 6.79 -5.77
CA PHE A 105 -0.28 5.81 -6.82
C PHE A 105 -1.68 5.93 -7.43
N GLY A 106 -2.57 6.71 -6.83
CA GLY A 106 -3.99 6.68 -7.13
C GLY A 106 -4.35 6.83 -8.61
N PRO A 107 -3.90 7.89 -9.32
CA PRO A 107 -4.21 8.05 -10.75
C PRO A 107 -3.69 6.90 -11.60
N THR A 108 -2.47 6.43 -11.33
CA THR A 108 -1.84 5.34 -12.05
C THR A 108 -2.55 4.01 -11.79
N LEU A 109 -2.89 3.73 -10.53
CA LEU A 109 -3.59 2.50 -10.14
C LEU A 109 -4.95 2.40 -10.86
N VAL A 110 -5.73 3.47 -10.82
CA VAL A 110 -7.05 3.50 -11.49
C VAL A 110 -6.90 3.30 -13.01
N SER A 111 -5.92 3.96 -13.63
CA SER A 111 -5.71 3.86 -15.08
C SER A 111 -5.22 2.48 -15.52
N LEU A 112 -4.48 1.76 -14.66
CA LEU A 112 -3.92 0.45 -14.98
C LEU A 112 -4.89 -0.70 -14.68
N TRP A 113 -5.83 -0.52 -13.76
CA TRP A 113 -6.77 -1.59 -13.40
C TRP A 113 -7.62 -2.05 -14.60
N GLU A 114 -8.16 -1.10 -15.35
CA GLU A 114 -9.06 -1.38 -16.46
C GLU A 114 -8.46 -2.35 -17.52
N PRO A 115 -7.23 -2.13 -18.04
CA PRO A 115 -6.60 -3.05 -18.98
C PRO A 115 -6.07 -4.34 -18.33
N ILE A 116 -5.75 -4.33 -17.02
CA ILE A 116 -5.20 -5.49 -16.31
C ILE A 116 -6.28 -6.46 -15.84
N GLN A 117 -7.44 -5.97 -15.42
CA GLN A 117 -8.52 -6.80 -14.88
C GLN A 117 -8.89 -8.01 -15.75
N PRO A 118 -9.13 -7.89 -17.06
CA PRO A 118 -9.45 -9.04 -17.90
C PRO A 118 -8.34 -10.10 -17.93
N VAL A 119 -7.08 -9.66 -17.90
CA VAL A 119 -5.90 -10.55 -17.89
C VAL A 119 -5.85 -11.33 -16.59
N ILE A 120 -6.05 -10.67 -15.44
CA ILE A 120 -6.13 -11.32 -14.12
C ILE A 120 -7.26 -12.36 -14.10
N GLN A 121 -8.44 -12.02 -14.64
CA GLN A 121 -9.56 -12.95 -14.70
C GLN A 121 -9.24 -14.18 -15.58
N GLY A 122 -8.53 -13.99 -16.69
CA GLY A 122 -8.01 -15.08 -17.51
C GLY A 122 -7.02 -15.97 -16.75
N MET A 123 -6.08 -15.36 -16.00
CA MET A 123 -5.11 -16.08 -15.16
C MET A 123 -5.82 -16.89 -14.06
N ARG A 124 -6.79 -16.31 -13.35
CA ARG A 124 -7.59 -17.01 -12.32
C ARG A 124 -8.25 -18.26 -12.85
N LYS A 125 -8.85 -18.17 -14.06
CA LYS A 125 -9.49 -19.32 -14.73
C LYS A 125 -8.47 -20.38 -15.13
N SER A 126 -7.36 -19.97 -15.71
CA SER A 126 -6.31 -20.86 -16.21
C SER A 126 -5.59 -21.61 -15.08
N LEU A 127 -5.28 -20.90 -13.98
CA LEU A 127 -4.60 -21.45 -12.80
C LEU A 127 -5.57 -22.16 -11.84
N LYS A 128 -6.88 -22.03 -12.03
CA LYS A 128 -7.93 -22.50 -11.10
C LYS A 128 -7.75 -21.93 -9.68
N GLU A 129 -7.26 -20.70 -9.60
CA GLU A 129 -6.97 -19.99 -8.35
C GLU A 129 -7.74 -18.66 -8.32
N PRO A 130 -8.95 -18.62 -7.74
CA PRO A 130 -9.79 -17.42 -7.73
C PRO A 130 -9.19 -16.25 -6.93
N SER A 131 -8.32 -16.54 -5.95
CA SER A 131 -7.70 -15.53 -5.08
C SER A 131 -6.46 -14.88 -5.72
N PHE A 132 -6.04 -15.31 -6.91
CA PHE A 132 -4.87 -14.76 -7.59
C PHE A 132 -5.02 -13.26 -7.84
N PHE A 133 -4.13 -12.44 -7.27
CA PHE A 133 -4.19 -10.97 -7.27
C PHE A 133 -5.49 -10.39 -6.67
N SER A 134 -6.02 -11.00 -5.60
CA SER A 134 -7.22 -10.52 -4.92
C SER A 134 -7.01 -9.22 -4.14
N HIS A 135 -5.80 -8.99 -3.61
CA HIS A 135 -5.50 -7.77 -2.85
C HIS A 135 -5.29 -6.57 -3.77
N PHE A 136 -4.87 -6.77 -5.03
CA PHE A 136 -4.88 -5.69 -6.02
C PHE A 136 -6.31 -5.24 -6.33
N GLU A 137 -7.24 -6.18 -6.51
CA GLU A 137 -8.67 -5.87 -6.69
C GLU A 137 -9.25 -5.18 -5.43
N TYR A 138 -8.93 -5.68 -4.24
CA TYR A 138 -9.29 -5.05 -2.97
C TYR A 138 -8.77 -3.61 -2.89
N LEU A 139 -7.49 -3.39 -3.22
CA LEU A 139 -6.87 -2.06 -3.22
C LEU A 139 -7.59 -1.09 -4.17
N TYR A 140 -7.90 -1.53 -5.39
CA TYR A 140 -8.64 -0.74 -6.36
C TYR A 140 -10.03 -0.36 -5.85
N ASN A 141 -10.77 -1.31 -5.28
CA ASN A 141 -12.11 -1.09 -4.75
C ASN A 141 -12.08 -0.10 -3.58
N ARG A 142 -11.14 -0.26 -2.64
CA ARG A 142 -10.96 0.66 -1.50
C ARG A 142 -10.58 2.06 -1.95
N LEU A 143 -9.73 2.18 -2.96
CA LEU A 143 -9.33 3.47 -3.51
C LEU A 143 -10.50 4.19 -4.20
N THR A 144 -11.27 3.49 -5.01
CA THR A 144 -12.43 4.07 -5.71
C THR A 144 -13.54 4.46 -4.73
N GLU A 145 -13.76 3.70 -3.66
CA GLU A 145 -14.66 4.05 -2.58
C GLU A 145 -14.19 5.33 -1.86
N TYR A 146 -12.92 5.38 -1.47
CA TYR A 146 -12.32 6.54 -0.82
C TYR A 146 -12.47 7.82 -1.65
N ARG A 147 -12.20 7.77 -2.96
CA ARG A 147 -12.37 8.89 -3.88
C ARG A 147 -13.81 9.34 -4.03
N ARG A 148 -14.76 8.41 -4.02
CA ARG A 148 -16.18 8.74 -4.06
C ARG A 148 -16.65 9.46 -2.80
N GLU A 149 -16.07 9.13 -1.64
CA GLU A 149 -16.39 9.75 -0.35
C GLU A 149 -15.71 11.12 -0.15
N HIS A 150 -14.64 11.41 -0.91
CA HIS A 150 -13.83 12.64 -0.78
C HIS A 150 -13.66 13.35 -2.13
N PRO A 151 -14.74 13.72 -2.82
CA PRO A 151 -14.67 14.35 -4.16
C PRO A 151 -13.94 15.70 -4.15
N GLU A 152 -13.89 16.40 -3.01
CA GLU A 152 -13.20 17.68 -2.83
C GLU A 152 -11.67 17.57 -2.82
N ALA A 153 -11.12 16.37 -2.79
CA ALA A 153 -9.67 16.16 -2.80
C ALA A 153 -9.08 16.10 -4.24
N TYR A 154 -9.95 16.23 -5.29
CA TYR A 154 -9.57 16.06 -6.71
C TYR A 154 -10.11 17.19 -7.61
#